data_8daa117e2183aea8e60ccbf4b06a3b34
#
_entry.id   8daa117e2183aea8e60ccbf4b06a3b34
#
_cell.length_a   1.000
_cell.length_b   1.000
_cell.length_c   1.000
_cell.angle_alpha   90.00
_cell.angle_beta   90.00
_cell.angle_gamma   90.00
#
_symmetry.space_group_name_H-M   'P 1'
#
loop_
_entity.id
_entity.type
_entity.pdbx_description
1 polymer ?
#
loop_
_entity_poly.entity_id
_entity_poly.type
_entity_poly.pdbx_seq_one_letter_code
_entity_poly.pdbx_strand_id
1 'polypeptide(L)'
;MITGFQIIEEGIFQKITDELDKIGLHYRLFSRSKDEKSILEKIDRKESEGNPYEKDKHLIQDIIGIRVVTYFRDDVELVKQILPRILSFKDEEIDSPELTVFSPKRTNIICNFTDDQIKIFNEVKSTSSKSYFDLLDTTFELQLRTMLSEG
;
A
#
# COMPACT_ATOMS: atom_id res chain seq x y z
N MET A 1 -8.47 2.74 -15.96
CA MET A 1 -7.72 3.29 -14.81
C MET A 1 -8.53 4.37 -14.13
N ILE A 2 -8.60 4.36 -12.82
CA ILE A 2 -9.42 5.31 -12.06
C ILE A 2 -8.58 6.53 -11.73
N THR A 3 -8.85 7.65 -12.39
CA THR A 3 -8.03 8.88 -12.34
C THR A 3 -7.81 9.41 -10.90
N GLY A 4 -8.87 9.38 -10.06
CA GLY A 4 -8.74 9.84 -8.68
C GLY A 4 -7.76 9.03 -7.86
N PHE A 5 -7.70 7.72 -8.07
CA PHE A 5 -6.73 6.84 -7.39
C PHE A 5 -5.32 7.15 -7.83
N GLN A 6 -5.10 7.51 -9.09
CA GLN A 6 -3.79 7.94 -9.56
C GLN A 6 -3.34 9.22 -8.89
N ILE A 7 -4.23 10.18 -8.69
CA ILE A 7 -3.91 11.42 -7.99
C ILE A 7 -3.44 11.12 -6.56
N ILE A 8 -4.15 10.23 -5.87
CA ILE A 8 -3.78 9.81 -4.52
C ILE A 8 -2.42 9.11 -4.54
N GLU A 9 -2.24 8.17 -5.47
CA GLU A 9 -0.99 7.42 -5.66
C GLU A 9 0.20 8.36 -5.87
N GLU A 10 0.08 9.30 -6.78
CA GLU A 10 1.13 10.25 -7.10
C GLU A 10 1.48 11.14 -5.91
N GLY A 11 0.47 11.57 -5.15
CA GLY A 11 0.67 12.36 -3.94
C GLY A 11 1.44 11.61 -2.88
N ILE A 12 1.15 10.33 -2.67
CA ILE A 12 1.86 9.48 -1.72
C ILE A 12 3.30 9.28 -2.19
N PHE A 13 3.47 8.95 -3.47
CA PHE A 13 4.79 8.75 -4.09
C PHE A 13 5.69 9.96 -3.87
N GLN A 14 5.18 11.16 -4.15
CA GLN A 14 5.96 12.38 -4.01
C GLN A 14 6.30 12.68 -2.56
N LYS A 15 5.37 12.45 -1.64
CA LYS A 15 5.58 12.67 -0.21
C LYS A 15 6.69 11.77 0.33
N ILE A 16 6.70 10.51 -0.06
CA ILE A 16 7.74 9.55 0.36
C ILE A 16 9.09 9.94 -0.27
N THR A 17 9.10 10.26 -1.56
CA THR A 17 10.30 10.70 -2.27
C THR A 17 10.94 11.89 -1.56
N ASP A 18 10.14 12.91 -1.26
CA ASP A 18 10.66 14.13 -0.62
C ASP A 18 11.26 13.81 0.75
N GLU A 19 10.63 12.95 1.52
CA GLU A 19 11.11 12.61 2.86
C GLU A 19 12.39 11.77 2.82
N LEU A 20 12.45 10.76 1.97
CA LEU A 20 13.64 9.89 1.87
C LEU A 20 14.82 10.60 1.22
N ASP A 21 14.58 11.51 0.29
CA ASP A 21 15.65 12.27 -0.34
C ASP A 21 16.33 13.22 0.65
N LYS A 22 15.60 13.71 1.65
CA LYS A 22 16.17 14.59 2.68
C LYS A 22 17.27 13.91 3.48
N ILE A 23 17.20 12.61 3.67
CA ILE A 23 18.18 11.87 4.47
C ILE A 23 19.28 11.23 3.62
N GLY A 24 19.23 11.42 2.28
CA GLY A 24 20.24 10.88 1.38
C GLY A 24 20.25 9.36 1.27
N LEU A 25 19.11 8.71 1.54
CA LEU A 25 19.01 7.28 1.46
C LEU A 25 19.03 6.80 0.00
N HIS A 26 19.73 5.70 -0.26
CA HIS A 26 19.67 5.01 -1.54
C HIS A 26 18.50 4.05 -1.53
N TYR A 27 17.54 4.26 -2.43
CA TYR A 27 16.33 3.47 -2.49
C TYR A 27 15.75 3.48 -3.90
N ARG A 28 14.82 2.57 -4.14
CA ARG A 28 13.95 2.61 -5.31
C ARG A 28 12.51 2.67 -4.82
N LEU A 29 11.69 3.42 -5.51
CA LEU A 29 10.29 3.59 -5.15
C LEU A 29 9.40 3.20 -6.34
N PHE A 30 8.42 2.35 -6.06
CA PHE A 30 7.45 1.88 -7.05
C PHE A 30 6.05 2.14 -6.51
N SER A 31 5.14 2.47 -7.39
CA SER A 31 3.74 2.63 -7.01
C SER A 31 2.84 2.06 -8.08
N ARG A 32 1.66 1.64 -7.66
CA ARG A 32 0.61 1.21 -8.58
C ARG A 32 -0.76 1.44 -7.94
N SER A 33 -1.77 1.62 -8.77
CA SER A 33 -3.17 1.55 -8.35
C SER A 33 -3.83 0.40 -9.10
N LYS A 34 -4.75 -0.29 -8.44
CA LYS A 34 -5.48 -1.39 -9.07
C LYS A 34 -6.50 -0.81 -10.05
N ASP A 35 -6.56 -1.40 -11.24
CA ASP A 35 -7.64 -1.11 -12.18
C ASP A 35 -8.89 -1.93 -11.80
N GLU A 36 -9.99 -1.66 -12.49
CA GLU A 36 -11.27 -2.33 -12.24
C GLU A 36 -11.15 -3.84 -12.39
N LYS A 37 -10.47 -4.30 -13.43
CA LYS A 37 -10.28 -5.73 -13.69
C LYS A 37 -9.57 -6.40 -12.52
N SER A 38 -8.50 -5.81 -12.01
CA SER A 38 -7.74 -6.36 -10.88
C SER A 38 -8.58 -6.39 -9.60
N ILE A 39 -9.40 -5.37 -9.37
CA ILE A 39 -10.30 -5.32 -8.22
C ILE A 39 -11.31 -6.46 -8.30
N LEU A 40 -11.96 -6.64 -9.44
CA LEU A 40 -12.96 -7.68 -9.64
C LEU A 40 -12.36 -9.08 -9.52
N GLU A 41 -11.18 -9.30 -10.08
CA GLU A 41 -10.47 -10.58 -9.95
C GLU A 41 -10.14 -10.89 -8.49
N LYS A 42 -9.75 -9.89 -7.72
CA LYS A 42 -9.44 -10.07 -6.29
C LYS A 42 -10.70 -10.43 -5.50
N ILE A 43 -11.82 -9.78 -5.79
CA ILE A 43 -13.10 -10.10 -5.15
C ILE A 43 -13.50 -11.54 -5.42
N ASP A 44 -13.44 -11.97 -6.68
CA ASP A 44 -13.78 -13.33 -7.07
C ASP A 44 -12.87 -14.37 -6.43
N ARG A 45 -11.58 -14.09 -6.37
CA ARG A 45 -10.60 -14.99 -5.75
C ARG A 45 -10.88 -15.17 -4.26
N LYS A 46 -11.16 -14.09 -3.54
CA LYS A 46 -11.46 -14.16 -2.10
C LYS A 46 -12.75 -14.89 -1.81
N GLU A 47 -13.75 -14.73 -2.66
CA GLU A 47 -15.00 -15.46 -2.56
C GLU A 47 -14.76 -16.96 -2.77
N SER A 48 -13.96 -17.33 -3.76
CA SER A 48 -13.59 -18.72 -4.04
C SER A 48 -12.81 -19.37 -2.90
N GLU A 49 -12.00 -18.58 -2.17
CA GLU A 49 -11.22 -19.04 -1.03
C GLU A 49 -12.05 -19.15 0.26
N GLY A 50 -13.32 -18.79 0.24
CA GLY A 50 -14.18 -18.81 1.42
C GLY A 50 -13.99 -17.64 2.36
N ASN A 51 -13.34 -16.57 1.90
CA ASN A 51 -13.07 -15.36 2.68
C ASN A 51 -13.49 -14.12 1.89
N PRO A 52 -14.80 -13.97 1.57
CA PRO A 52 -15.26 -12.88 0.72
C PRO A 52 -15.10 -11.50 1.38
N TYR A 53 -14.94 -10.48 0.54
CA TYR A 53 -15.04 -9.11 1.01
C TYR A 53 -16.49 -8.77 1.32
N GLU A 54 -16.70 -8.07 2.42
CA GLU A 54 -18.02 -7.67 2.87
C GLU A 54 -17.98 -6.22 3.34
N LYS A 55 -19.00 -5.45 2.99
CA LYS A 55 -19.13 -4.06 3.41
C LYS A 55 -19.05 -3.94 4.93
N ASP A 56 -18.24 -3.01 5.42
CA ASP A 56 -18.02 -2.69 6.84
C ASP A 56 -17.39 -3.83 7.67
N LYS A 57 -16.99 -4.92 7.03
CA LYS A 57 -16.38 -6.07 7.72
C LYS A 57 -15.02 -6.45 7.17
N HIS A 58 -14.93 -6.69 5.87
CA HIS A 58 -13.71 -7.16 5.22
C HIS A 58 -13.54 -6.39 3.94
N LEU A 59 -12.63 -5.41 3.96
CA LEU A 59 -12.44 -4.47 2.87
C LEU A 59 -11.09 -4.68 2.18
N ILE A 60 -11.03 -4.28 0.92
CA ILE A 60 -9.79 -4.26 0.15
C ILE A 60 -8.97 -3.08 0.63
N GLN A 61 -7.77 -3.33 1.15
CA GLN A 61 -6.91 -2.33 1.76
C GLN A 61 -5.73 -1.93 0.87
N ASP A 62 -5.57 -2.55 -0.27
CA ASP A 62 -4.42 -2.38 -1.15
C ASP A 62 -4.79 -1.94 -2.58
N ILE A 63 -5.80 -1.07 -2.68
CA ILE A 63 -6.15 -0.47 -3.98
C ILE A 63 -4.99 0.33 -4.55
N ILE A 64 -4.15 0.88 -3.66
CA ILE A 64 -2.89 1.52 -4.01
C ILE A 64 -1.80 0.78 -3.27
N GLY A 65 -0.74 0.42 -3.98
CA GLY A 65 0.45 -0.20 -3.41
C GLY A 65 1.67 0.67 -3.66
N ILE A 66 2.46 0.88 -2.62
CA ILE A 66 3.73 1.60 -2.69
C ILE A 66 4.82 0.65 -2.21
N ARG A 67 5.89 0.51 -2.97
CA ARG A 67 7.01 -0.34 -2.61
C ARG A 67 8.28 0.46 -2.50
N VAL A 68 8.90 0.41 -1.32
CA VAL A 68 10.23 1.00 -1.07
C VAL A 68 11.23 -0.16 -1.03
N VAL A 69 12.22 -0.12 -1.91
CA VAL A 69 13.29 -1.12 -1.96
C VAL A 69 14.58 -0.45 -1.55
N THR A 70 15.16 -0.88 -0.44
CA THR A 70 16.45 -0.38 0.05
C THR A 70 17.56 -1.36 -0.29
N TYR A 71 18.82 -0.92 -0.21
CA TYR A 71 19.96 -1.78 -0.49
C TYR A 71 20.34 -2.64 0.72
N PHE A 72 20.19 -2.10 1.94
CA PHE A 72 20.60 -2.76 3.17
C PHE A 72 19.42 -2.96 4.11
N ARG A 73 19.50 -4.02 4.95
CA ARG A 73 18.46 -4.32 5.95
C ARG A 73 18.26 -3.20 6.95
N ASP A 74 19.36 -2.59 7.39
CA ASP A 74 19.30 -1.51 8.39
C ASP A 74 18.53 -0.31 7.85
N ASP A 75 18.53 -0.12 6.54
CA ASP A 75 17.80 0.96 5.89
C ASP A 75 16.28 0.75 5.96
N VAL A 76 15.82 -0.51 5.96
CA VAL A 76 14.40 -0.82 6.14
C VAL A 76 13.92 -0.31 7.49
N GLU A 77 14.69 -0.56 8.55
CA GLU A 77 14.33 -0.07 9.88
C GLU A 77 14.35 1.44 9.95
N LEU A 78 15.29 2.08 9.27
CA LEU A 78 15.37 3.54 9.19
C LEU A 78 14.12 4.12 8.50
N VAL A 79 13.74 3.55 7.36
CA VAL A 79 12.54 3.95 6.63
C VAL A 79 11.30 3.79 7.51
N LYS A 80 11.22 2.68 8.23
CA LYS A 80 10.10 2.37 9.12
C LYS A 80 9.99 3.37 10.28
N GLN A 81 11.12 3.95 10.73
CA GLN A 81 11.13 4.98 11.77
C GLN A 81 10.80 6.37 11.21
N ILE A 82 11.13 6.64 9.97
CA ILE A 82 10.99 7.96 9.35
C ILE A 82 9.59 8.16 8.79
N LEU A 83 9.06 7.19 8.06
CA LEU A 83 7.78 7.34 7.37
C LEU A 83 6.57 7.60 8.27
N PRO A 84 6.51 7.14 9.55
CA PRO A 84 5.40 7.52 10.43
C PRO A 84 5.28 9.03 10.71
N ARG A 85 6.31 9.79 10.38
CA ARG A 85 6.26 11.26 10.49
C ARG A 85 5.34 11.89 9.46
N ILE A 86 5.14 11.21 8.33
CA ILE A 86 4.37 11.73 7.19
C ILE A 86 3.22 10.82 6.79
N LEU A 87 3.18 9.57 7.27
CA LEU A 87 2.15 8.59 6.95
C LEU A 87 1.50 8.09 8.23
N SER A 88 0.23 7.73 8.13
CA SER A 88 -0.53 7.16 9.24
C SER A 88 -0.56 5.63 9.13
N PHE A 89 0.26 4.94 9.91
CA PHE A 89 0.29 3.49 9.94
C PHE A 89 -0.94 2.96 10.70
N LYS A 90 -1.63 2.03 10.09
CA LYS A 90 -2.82 1.40 10.69
C LYS A 90 -2.51 0.00 11.17
N ASP A 91 -1.81 -0.80 10.38
CA ASP A 91 -1.53 -2.19 10.68
C ASP A 91 -0.23 -2.61 10.04
N GLU A 92 0.46 -3.58 10.62
CA GLU A 92 1.75 -4.04 10.14
C GLU A 92 1.78 -5.56 10.11
N GLU A 93 2.24 -6.12 9.00
CA GLU A 93 2.46 -7.55 8.82
C GLU A 93 3.91 -7.78 8.41
N ILE A 94 4.60 -8.63 9.18
CA ILE A 94 5.97 -9.02 8.88
C ILE A 94 5.95 -10.47 8.40
N ASP A 95 6.27 -10.66 7.13
CA ASP A 95 6.44 -11.98 6.54
C ASP A 95 7.92 -12.34 6.60
N SER A 96 8.28 -13.13 7.58
CA SER A 96 9.64 -13.63 7.76
C SER A 96 9.59 -15.15 7.78
N PRO A 97 10.19 -15.83 6.79
CA PRO A 97 10.28 -17.28 6.84
C PRO A 97 11.07 -17.68 8.08
N GLU A 98 10.44 -18.44 8.97
CA GLU A 98 10.99 -18.80 10.27
C GLU A 98 12.25 -19.67 10.18
N LEU A 99 12.51 -20.26 9.04
CA LEU A 99 13.47 -21.36 8.89
C LEU A 99 14.87 -20.95 8.47
N THR A 100 15.12 -19.68 8.13
CA THR A 100 16.47 -19.27 7.78
C THR A 100 16.77 -17.88 8.32
N VAL A 101 17.87 -17.78 9.03
CA VAL A 101 18.41 -16.53 9.55
C VAL A 101 18.76 -15.55 8.43
N PHE A 102 18.93 -16.06 7.20
CA PHE A 102 19.36 -15.30 6.05
C PHE A 102 18.21 -14.84 5.13
N SER A 103 16.98 -15.27 5.40
CA SER A 103 15.83 -14.85 4.61
C SER A 103 15.51 -13.40 4.89
N PRO A 104 15.41 -12.55 3.86
CA PRO A 104 15.04 -11.15 4.06
C PRO A 104 13.61 -11.04 4.55
N LYS A 105 13.39 -10.13 5.49
CA LYS A 105 12.06 -9.83 6.00
C LYS A 105 11.27 -9.04 4.96
N ARG A 106 10.01 -9.38 4.80
CA ARG A 106 9.06 -8.61 4.00
C ARG A 106 8.09 -7.95 4.96
N THR A 107 8.14 -6.65 5.01
CA THR A 107 7.26 -5.87 5.88
C THR A 107 6.20 -5.19 5.03
N ASN A 108 4.94 -5.46 5.34
CA ASN A 108 3.81 -4.82 4.70
C ASN A 108 3.07 -4.00 5.75
N ILE A 109 2.79 -2.76 5.44
CA ILE A 109 2.14 -1.83 6.36
C ILE A 109 0.90 -1.27 5.68
N ILE A 110 -0.24 -1.37 6.35
CA ILE A 110 -1.45 -0.72 5.89
C ILE A 110 -1.45 0.69 6.45
N CYS A 111 -1.54 1.67 5.58
CA CYS A 111 -1.53 3.08 5.93
C CYS A 111 -2.89 3.71 5.61
N ASN A 112 -3.33 4.62 6.48
CA ASN A 112 -4.58 5.34 6.26
C ASN A 112 -4.38 6.48 5.27
N PHE A 113 -5.40 6.75 4.48
CA PHE A 113 -5.46 7.98 3.69
C PHE A 113 -5.55 9.20 4.60
N THR A 114 -5.02 10.32 4.15
CA THR A 114 -5.25 11.63 4.78
C THR A 114 -6.68 12.09 4.53
N ASP A 115 -7.12 13.12 5.23
CA ASP A 115 -8.45 13.69 5.02
C ASP A 115 -8.64 14.17 3.58
N ASP A 116 -7.62 14.78 2.99
CA ASP A 116 -7.67 15.23 1.60
C ASP A 116 -7.79 14.05 0.63
N GLN A 117 -7.07 12.97 0.89
CA GLN A 117 -7.14 11.75 0.07
C GLN A 117 -8.52 11.09 0.20
N ILE A 118 -9.10 11.09 1.39
CA ILE A 118 -10.46 10.58 1.61
C ILE A 118 -11.48 11.38 0.82
N LYS A 119 -11.31 12.71 0.75
CA LYS A 119 -12.19 13.56 -0.08
C LYS A 119 -12.14 13.17 -1.54
N ILE A 120 -10.94 12.94 -2.08
CA ILE A 120 -10.76 12.50 -3.47
C ILE A 120 -11.42 11.13 -3.68
N PHE A 121 -11.20 10.21 -2.75
CA PHE A 121 -11.80 8.88 -2.79
C PHE A 121 -13.33 8.98 -2.81
N ASN A 122 -13.92 9.80 -1.95
CA ASN A 122 -15.37 9.97 -1.87
C ASN A 122 -15.94 10.61 -3.14
N GLU A 123 -15.21 11.53 -3.76
CA GLU A 123 -15.61 12.11 -5.04
C GLU A 123 -15.65 11.06 -6.14
N VAL A 124 -14.63 10.20 -6.21
CA VAL A 124 -14.60 9.09 -7.18
C VAL A 124 -15.78 8.15 -6.92
N LYS A 125 -16.02 7.80 -5.67
CA LYS A 125 -17.12 6.92 -5.27
C LYS A 125 -18.47 7.52 -5.66
N SER A 126 -18.68 8.80 -5.42
CA SER A 126 -19.96 9.47 -5.69
C SER A 126 -20.28 9.57 -7.18
N THR A 127 -19.25 9.61 -8.02
CA THR A 127 -19.43 9.67 -9.48
C THR A 127 -19.47 8.30 -10.14
N SER A 128 -19.18 7.25 -9.38
CA SER A 128 -19.15 5.87 -9.87
C SER A 128 -20.48 5.17 -9.60
N SER A 129 -20.96 4.39 -10.57
CA SER A 129 -22.12 3.51 -10.40
C SER A 129 -21.70 2.11 -9.95
N LYS A 130 -20.42 1.87 -9.69
CA LYS A 130 -19.91 0.54 -9.37
C LYS A 130 -20.12 0.20 -7.90
N SER A 131 -20.79 -0.92 -7.65
CA SER A 131 -21.09 -1.38 -6.29
C SER A 131 -19.85 -1.82 -5.50
N TYR A 132 -18.76 -2.20 -6.19
CA TYR A 132 -17.56 -2.67 -5.50
C TYR A 132 -16.87 -1.59 -4.67
N PHE A 133 -17.19 -0.31 -4.87
CA PHE A 133 -16.62 0.77 -4.03
C PHE A 133 -16.95 0.60 -2.56
N ASP A 134 -18.06 -0.05 -2.23
CA ASP A 134 -18.40 -0.35 -0.84
C ASP A 134 -17.45 -1.37 -0.21
N LEU A 135 -16.65 -2.07 -1.02
CA LEU A 135 -15.67 -3.05 -0.58
C LEU A 135 -14.25 -2.48 -0.50
N LEU A 136 -14.06 -1.21 -0.85
CA LEU A 136 -12.76 -0.56 -0.83
C LEU A 136 -12.56 0.25 0.44
N ASP A 137 -11.40 0.05 1.09
CA ASP A 137 -11.03 0.84 2.26
C ASP A 137 -10.28 2.11 1.82
N THR A 138 -10.24 3.10 2.69
CA THR A 138 -9.48 4.34 2.49
C THR A 138 -8.06 4.17 3.02
N THR A 139 -7.37 3.19 2.47
CA THR A 139 -6.02 2.79 2.87
C THR A 139 -5.17 2.47 1.65
N PHE A 140 -3.86 2.42 1.87
CA PHE A 140 -2.93 1.88 0.88
C PHE A 140 -1.95 0.94 1.58
N GLU A 141 -1.31 0.06 0.80
CA GLU A 141 -0.31 -0.86 1.32
C GLU A 141 1.08 -0.33 1.01
N LEU A 142 1.88 -0.18 2.06
CA LEU A 142 3.29 0.17 1.96
C LEU A 142 4.11 -1.10 2.14
N GLN A 143 4.91 -1.44 1.14
CA GLN A 143 5.75 -2.64 1.14
C GLN A 143 7.20 -2.21 1.29
N LEU A 144 7.86 -2.71 2.31
CA LEU A 144 9.29 -2.45 2.55
C LEU A 144 10.08 -3.70 2.18
N ARG A 145 11.03 -3.54 1.29
CA ARG A 145 11.84 -4.65 0.75
C ARG A 145 13.31 -4.26 0.73
N THR A 146 14.17 -5.26 0.67
CA THR A 146 15.60 -5.05 0.37
C THR A 146 15.90 -5.62 -1.00
N MET A 147 17.03 -5.26 -1.58
CA MET A 147 17.46 -5.82 -2.86
C MET A 147 17.53 -7.35 -2.81
N LEU A 148 17.90 -7.92 -1.68
CA LEU A 148 17.97 -9.37 -1.50
C LEU A 148 16.58 -10.02 -1.54
N SER A 149 15.55 -9.34 -1.04
CA SER A 149 14.19 -9.89 -1.03
C SER A 149 13.54 -9.87 -2.41
N GLU A 150 14.06 -9.09 -3.34
CA GLU A 150 13.55 -8.98 -4.71
C GLU A 150 14.33 -9.84 -5.70
N GLY A 151 15.50 -10.25 -5.32
CA GLY A 151 16.33 -11.15 -6.11
C GLY A 151 16.03 -12.58 -5.78
#